data_8561ba6b5ce3c2e3023371cf4170abe3
#
_entry.id   8561ba6b5ce3c2e3023371cf4170abe3
#
_cell.length_a   1.000
_cell.length_b   1.000
_cell.length_c   1.000
_cell.angle_alpha   90.00
_cell.angle_beta   90.00
_cell.angle_gamma   90.00
#
_symmetry.space_group_name_H-M   'P 1'
#
loop_
_entity.id
_entity.type
_entity.pdbx_description
1 polymer ?
#
loop_
_entity_poly.entity_id
_entity_poly.type
_entity_poly.pdbx_seq_one_letter_code
_entity_poly.pdbx_strand_id
1 'polypeptide(L)'
;MTEINPNEVHAANAELASDATLRLVRNGVAQEGVDKLSLDREVLHTLNRVTSHKLDSWGVADQKASGRCWIFAGLNSLRGGLMDKAKLKEFELSQTYIYFFDKLEKANWFLSAMAELKDRDITDRTVTKLMDDPIDDGGQWSMFVALVEKYGVVPQYAMPETASSEATAMLNLNLQTVLRRAAHRIRRGEEGAHEQALADVYRILTANLGLPPEDFVWQYRDKDDEFHRAGTFTPQEFAKEYLPADLSEYVCVVNDPRNAYGKLYTVDYLGNVVGKRVTYLNAPVEVLRDAARDSINDGQPVWFGCDTDQQSDDEHGVWAKHLHDYAAFYGVEMDVDKAQRLRLHESLMTHAMVFTGADIAEDSAVQSWRVENSWGPKKADKGFWTMADDWFDEFVFEIAVHPSRLPEQYQAALQSESVTTLPAWDPMGALAR
;
A
#
# COMPACT_ATOMS: atom_id res chain seq x y z
N MET A 1 1.81 38.25 -8.26
CA MET A 1 1.20 37.47 -9.34
C MET A 1 1.23 38.31 -10.58
N THR A 2 1.72 37.80 -11.70
CA THR A 2 1.76 38.51 -12.97
C THR A 2 0.54 38.09 -13.78
N GLU A 3 -0.20 39.07 -14.31
CA GLU A 3 -1.37 38.83 -15.15
C GLU A 3 -0.90 38.31 -16.54
N ILE A 4 -1.61 37.33 -17.08
CA ILE A 4 -1.37 36.85 -18.43
C ILE A 4 -1.87 37.88 -19.45
N ASN A 5 -0.99 38.37 -20.31
CA ASN A 5 -1.33 39.33 -21.34
C ASN A 5 -1.94 38.59 -22.56
N PRO A 6 -3.16 38.92 -23.00
CA PRO A 6 -3.78 38.31 -24.17
C PRO A 6 -2.96 38.42 -25.47
N ASN A 7 -2.18 39.48 -25.63
CA ASN A 7 -1.30 39.64 -26.81
C ASN A 7 -0.14 38.62 -26.80
N GLU A 8 0.39 38.26 -25.63
CA GLU A 8 1.40 37.22 -25.50
C GLU A 8 0.81 35.83 -25.85
N VAL A 9 -0.45 35.56 -25.43
CA VAL A 9 -1.17 34.33 -25.82
C VAL A 9 -1.37 34.26 -27.34
N HIS A 10 -1.70 35.38 -28.00
CA HIS A 10 -1.83 35.41 -29.45
C HIS A 10 -0.51 35.18 -30.17
N ALA A 11 0.58 35.74 -29.67
CA ALA A 11 1.92 35.49 -30.21
C ALA A 11 2.35 34.03 -30.09
N ALA A 12 2.18 33.43 -28.87
CA ALA A 12 2.44 32.03 -28.63
C ALA A 12 1.57 31.11 -29.51
N ASN A 13 0.28 31.42 -29.70
CA ASN A 13 -0.60 30.66 -30.61
C ASN A 13 -0.09 30.67 -32.05
N ALA A 14 0.40 31.80 -32.53
CA ALA A 14 0.94 31.91 -33.90
C ALA A 14 2.22 31.08 -34.08
N GLU A 15 3.12 31.10 -33.09
CA GLU A 15 4.33 30.29 -33.05
C GLU A 15 4.02 28.80 -33.05
N LEU A 16 3.21 28.33 -32.05
CA LEU A 16 2.86 26.91 -31.86
C LEU A 16 1.98 26.36 -32.99
N ALA A 17 1.20 27.21 -33.69
CA ALA A 17 0.45 26.80 -34.87
C ALA A 17 1.35 26.40 -36.06
N SER A 18 2.56 26.93 -36.11
CA SER A 18 3.55 26.60 -37.15
C SER A 18 4.36 25.33 -36.87
N ASP A 19 4.33 24.84 -35.62
CA ASP A 19 5.00 23.59 -35.22
C ASP A 19 4.29 22.37 -35.80
N ALA A 20 4.96 21.69 -36.73
CA ALA A 20 4.39 20.50 -37.39
C ALA A 20 4.29 19.29 -36.47
N THR A 21 5.25 19.13 -35.56
CA THR A 21 5.28 18.03 -34.58
C THR A 21 4.16 18.21 -33.57
N LEU A 22 4.05 19.40 -32.97
CA LEU A 22 2.98 19.70 -32.01
C LEU A 22 1.59 19.60 -32.63
N ARG A 23 1.46 19.92 -33.93
CA ARG A 23 0.19 19.73 -34.65
C ARG A 23 -0.19 18.25 -34.76
N LEU A 24 0.76 17.35 -35.06
CA LEU A 24 0.50 15.90 -35.08
C LEU A 24 0.12 15.39 -33.70
N VAL A 25 0.89 15.76 -32.67
CA VAL A 25 0.61 15.42 -31.27
C VAL A 25 -0.79 15.86 -30.89
N ARG A 26 -1.14 17.13 -31.10
CA ARG A 26 -2.46 17.71 -30.78
C ARG A 26 -3.61 16.97 -31.48
N ASN A 27 -3.44 16.60 -32.76
CA ASN A 27 -4.46 15.86 -33.51
C ASN A 27 -4.62 14.44 -32.99
N GLY A 28 -3.50 13.77 -32.64
CA GLY A 28 -3.51 12.43 -32.09
C GLY A 28 -4.17 12.40 -30.70
N VAL A 29 -3.76 13.31 -29.80
CA VAL A 29 -4.33 13.41 -28.44
C VAL A 29 -5.83 13.65 -28.45
N ALA A 30 -6.33 14.45 -29.41
CA ALA A 30 -7.76 14.71 -29.54
C ALA A 30 -8.57 13.45 -29.92
N GLN A 31 -7.94 12.41 -30.44
CA GLN A 31 -8.59 11.16 -30.87
C GLN A 31 -8.37 10.00 -29.88
N GLU A 32 -7.13 9.79 -29.41
CA GLU A 32 -6.74 8.58 -28.67
C GLU A 32 -6.34 8.85 -27.20
N GLY A 33 -6.19 10.10 -26.80
CA GLY A 33 -5.68 10.47 -25.48
C GLY A 33 -4.16 10.43 -25.40
N VAL A 34 -3.62 10.94 -24.28
CA VAL A 34 -2.16 11.09 -24.08
C VAL A 34 -1.50 9.75 -23.83
N ASP A 35 -2.06 8.93 -22.94
CA ASP A 35 -1.44 7.68 -22.47
C ASP A 35 -1.12 6.71 -23.62
N LYS A 36 -2.05 6.54 -24.57
CA LYS A 36 -1.83 5.68 -25.74
C LYS A 36 -0.77 6.19 -26.70
N LEU A 37 -0.62 7.51 -26.81
CA LEU A 37 0.28 8.12 -27.78
C LEU A 37 1.68 8.35 -27.26
N SER A 38 1.82 8.49 -25.94
CA SER A 38 3.13 8.65 -25.29
C SER A 38 3.78 7.31 -24.94
N LEU A 39 3.04 6.18 -25.10
CA LEU A 39 3.56 4.86 -24.80
C LEU A 39 4.74 4.50 -25.68
N ASP A 40 5.90 4.27 -25.07
CA ASP A 40 7.10 3.84 -25.76
C ASP A 40 7.04 2.34 -26.05
N ARG A 41 6.84 2.00 -27.31
CA ARG A 41 6.73 0.61 -27.75
C ARG A 41 8.05 -0.15 -27.65
N GLU A 42 9.20 0.52 -27.69
CA GLU A 42 10.49 -0.13 -27.55
C GLU A 42 10.68 -0.58 -26.08
N VAL A 43 10.40 0.29 -25.11
CA VAL A 43 10.38 -0.07 -23.69
C VAL A 43 9.43 -1.24 -23.42
N LEU A 44 8.21 -1.16 -23.96
CA LEU A 44 7.21 -2.22 -23.79
C LEU A 44 7.65 -3.58 -24.35
N HIS A 45 8.31 -3.60 -25.52
CA HIS A 45 8.72 -4.83 -26.19
C HIS A 45 10.02 -5.44 -25.66
N THR A 46 10.88 -4.65 -25.04
CA THR A 46 12.13 -5.15 -24.45
C THR A 46 11.93 -5.73 -23.06
N LEU A 47 10.82 -5.41 -22.38
CA LEU A 47 10.52 -5.93 -21.04
C LEU A 47 10.22 -7.43 -21.09
N ASN A 48 11.10 -8.24 -20.47
CA ASN A 48 10.86 -9.68 -20.34
C ASN A 48 9.82 -9.96 -19.23
N ARG A 49 8.77 -10.72 -19.58
CA ARG A 49 7.67 -11.07 -18.67
C ARG A 49 7.81 -12.46 -18.04
N VAL A 50 8.84 -13.21 -18.45
CA VAL A 50 9.13 -14.54 -17.88
C VAL A 50 10.17 -14.37 -16.79
N THR A 51 9.85 -14.85 -15.61
CA THR A 51 10.72 -14.77 -14.44
C THR A 51 11.46 -16.07 -14.20
N SER A 52 12.73 -16.01 -13.78
CA SER A 52 13.54 -17.16 -13.40
C SER A 52 13.06 -17.79 -12.08
N HIS A 53 12.46 -16.99 -11.20
CA HIS A 53 11.89 -17.41 -9.91
C HIS A 53 10.41 -17.04 -9.87
N LYS A 54 9.57 -17.99 -9.46
CA LYS A 54 8.13 -17.83 -9.38
C LYS A 54 7.58 -18.59 -8.17
N LEU A 55 6.94 -17.88 -7.25
CA LEU A 55 6.40 -18.42 -5.99
C LEU A 55 4.89 -18.68 -6.05
N ASP A 56 4.16 -17.92 -6.85
CA ASP A 56 2.70 -17.99 -6.92
C ASP A 56 2.22 -19.29 -7.56
N SER A 57 1.40 -20.03 -6.84
CA SER A 57 0.68 -21.22 -7.34
C SER A 57 -0.84 -21.06 -7.16
N TRP A 58 -1.34 -19.83 -6.96
CA TRP A 58 -2.71 -19.46 -6.58
C TRP A 58 -3.27 -18.36 -7.47
N GLY A 59 -4.57 -18.12 -7.38
CA GLY A 59 -5.25 -16.99 -8.02
C GLY A 59 -5.09 -15.70 -7.24
N VAL A 60 -5.26 -14.55 -7.92
CA VAL A 60 -5.20 -13.22 -7.28
C VAL A 60 -6.55 -12.82 -6.69
N ALA A 61 -6.53 -12.06 -5.60
CA ALA A 61 -7.70 -11.47 -4.99
C ALA A 61 -8.14 -10.17 -5.70
N ASP A 62 -9.34 -9.66 -5.36
CA ASP A 62 -9.91 -8.45 -5.96
C ASP A 62 -10.47 -7.53 -4.86
N GLN A 63 -9.78 -6.42 -4.58
CA GLN A 63 -10.18 -5.42 -3.57
C GLN A 63 -11.38 -4.58 -3.96
N LYS A 64 -11.83 -4.64 -5.23
CA LYS A 64 -12.93 -3.85 -5.78
C LYS A 64 -12.72 -2.34 -5.61
N ALA A 65 -13.80 -1.60 -5.32
CA ALA A 65 -13.79 -0.15 -5.11
C ALA A 65 -13.48 0.19 -3.64
N SER A 66 -12.33 -0.29 -3.14
CA SER A 66 -11.86 -0.05 -1.77
C SER A 66 -10.37 0.24 -1.72
N GLY A 67 -9.90 1.02 -0.74
CA GLY A 67 -8.49 1.31 -0.50
C GLY A 67 -7.80 0.30 0.42
N ARG A 68 -8.16 -0.99 0.34
CA ARG A 68 -7.66 -2.05 1.23
C ARG A 68 -6.45 -2.81 0.67
N CYS A 69 -5.77 -2.29 -0.36
CA CYS A 69 -4.64 -2.96 -1.02
C CYS A 69 -3.59 -3.49 -0.03
N TRP A 70 -3.25 -2.71 0.98
CA TRP A 70 -2.26 -3.07 2.00
C TRP A 70 -2.68 -4.27 2.86
N ILE A 71 -3.99 -4.43 3.14
CA ILE A 71 -4.55 -5.62 3.83
C ILE A 71 -4.51 -6.83 2.89
N PHE A 72 -4.95 -6.66 1.62
CA PHE A 72 -4.87 -7.71 0.62
C PHE A 72 -3.43 -8.18 0.42
N ALA A 73 -2.49 -7.25 0.21
CA ALA A 73 -1.07 -7.57 0.07
C ALA A 73 -0.52 -8.26 1.32
N GLY A 74 -0.86 -7.77 2.53
CA GLY A 74 -0.44 -8.38 3.80
C GLY A 74 -0.92 -9.83 3.93
N LEU A 75 -2.21 -10.08 3.72
CA LEU A 75 -2.78 -11.44 3.80
C LEU A 75 -2.28 -12.34 2.67
N ASN A 76 -2.08 -11.80 1.46
CA ASN A 76 -1.56 -12.55 0.32
C ASN A 76 -0.10 -12.98 0.52
N SER A 77 0.73 -12.16 1.17
CA SER A 77 2.11 -12.52 1.51
C SER A 77 2.20 -13.71 2.49
N LEU A 78 1.15 -13.95 3.28
CA LEU A 78 1.07 -15.04 4.26
C LEU A 78 0.40 -16.30 3.71
N ARG A 79 -0.46 -16.11 2.72
CA ARG A 79 -1.33 -17.15 2.18
C ARG A 79 -0.57 -18.36 1.67
N GLY A 80 0.52 -18.16 0.93
CA GLY A 80 1.32 -19.23 0.35
C GLY A 80 1.83 -20.21 1.39
N GLY A 81 2.46 -19.72 2.46
CA GLY A 81 2.96 -20.57 3.53
C GLY A 81 1.87 -21.31 4.31
N LEU A 82 0.70 -20.70 4.50
CA LEU A 82 -0.48 -21.36 5.06
C LEU A 82 -0.98 -22.49 4.14
N MET A 83 -1.07 -22.21 2.84
CA MET A 83 -1.49 -23.21 1.84
C MET A 83 -0.53 -24.39 1.80
N ASP A 84 0.76 -24.17 1.90
CA ASP A 84 1.77 -25.24 1.95
C ASP A 84 1.61 -26.10 3.23
N LYS A 85 1.43 -25.45 4.38
CA LYS A 85 1.24 -26.14 5.67
C LYS A 85 -0.02 -27.00 5.69
N ALA A 86 -1.12 -26.49 5.17
CA ALA A 86 -2.41 -27.19 5.10
C ALA A 86 -2.59 -27.99 3.79
N LYS A 87 -1.60 -28.00 2.89
CA LYS A 87 -1.62 -28.63 1.56
C LYS A 87 -2.82 -28.20 0.71
N LEU A 88 -3.18 -26.94 0.73
CA LEU A 88 -4.33 -26.40 0.00
C LEU A 88 -3.96 -26.07 -1.45
N LYS A 89 -4.94 -26.13 -2.36
CA LYS A 89 -4.81 -25.66 -3.75
C LYS A 89 -5.06 -24.15 -3.86
N GLU A 90 -6.09 -23.69 -3.16
CA GLU A 90 -6.52 -22.30 -3.11
C GLU A 90 -7.01 -21.98 -1.70
N PHE A 91 -6.76 -20.77 -1.27
CA PHE A 91 -7.20 -20.30 0.03
C PHE A 91 -7.18 -18.78 0.09
N GLU A 92 -8.11 -18.21 0.81
CA GLU A 92 -8.10 -16.79 1.17
C GLU A 92 -8.37 -16.60 2.66
N LEU A 93 -7.63 -15.67 3.25
CA LEU A 93 -7.91 -15.07 4.56
C LEU A 93 -8.92 -13.93 4.40
N SER A 94 -9.71 -13.66 5.42
CA SER A 94 -10.73 -12.61 5.39
C SER A 94 -10.10 -11.22 5.48
N GLN A 95 -10.19 -10.47 4.41
CA GLN A 95 -9.80 -9.06 4.38
C GLN A 95 -10.82 -8.21 5.15
N THR A 96 -12.11 -8.57 5.11
CA THR A 96 -13.18 -7.90 5.83
C THR A 96 -12.98 -7.96 7.35
N TYR A 97 -12.46 -9.08 7.88
CA TYR A 97 -12.14 -9.22 9.29
C TYR A 97 -11.08 -8.21 9.76
N ILE A 98 -9.95 -8.15 9.06
CA ILE A 98 -8.88 -7.19 9.37
C ILE A 98 -9.36 -5.75 9.18
N TYR A 99 -10.11 -5.49 8.11
CA TYR A 99 -10.67 -4.17 7.82
C TYR A 99 -11.63 -3.68 8.91
N PHE A 100 -12.47 -4.55 9.47
CA PHE A 100 -13.34 -4.19 10.58
C PHE A 100 -12.54 -3.63 11.77
N PHE A 101 -11.49 -4.34 12.16
CA PHE A 101 -10.66 -3.92 13.28
C PHE A 101 -9.77 -2.72 12.94
N ASP A 102 -9.31 -2.60 11.70
CA ASP A 102 -8.60 -1.39 11.25
C ASP A 102 -9.45 -0.14 11.44
N LYS A 103 -10.71 -0.19 11.00
CA LYS A 103 -11.62 0.95 11.18
C LYS A 103 -11.91 1.26 12.64
N LEU A 104 -12.11 0.26 13.47
CA LEU A 104 -12.35 0.45 14.89
C LEU A 104 -11.11 1.06 15.59
N GLU A 105 -9.93 0.55 15.29
CA GLU A 105 -8.68 1.04 15.86
C GLU A 105 -8.31 2.44 15.37
N LYS A 106 -8.45 2.72 14.08
CA LYS A 106 -8.25 4.08 13.54
C LYS A 106 -9.21 5.09 14.14
N ALA A 107 -10.47 4.70 14.38
CA ALA A 107 -11.42 5.56 15.08
C ALA A 107 -10.92 5.88 16.49
N ASN A 108 -10.49 4.88 17.24
CA ASN A 108 -9.93 5.05 18.59
C ASN A 108 -8.64 5.91 18.56
N TRP A 109 -7.77 5.68 17.58
CA TRP A 109 -6.54 6.45 17.35
C TRP A 109 -6.86 7.93 17.13
N PHE A 110 -7.75 8.23 16.20
CA PHE A 110 -8.16 9.60 15.89
C PHE A 110 -8.78 10.30 17.11
N LEU A 111 -9.70 9.64 17.82
CA LEU A 111 -10.35 10.21 19.01
C LEU A 111 -9.34 10.47 20.13
N SER A 112 -8.37 9.58 20.32
CA SER A 112 -7.27 9.74 21.28
C SER A 112 -6.37 10.93 20.90
N ALA A 113 -6.02 11.07 19.62
CA ALA A 113 -5.27 12.22 19.12
C ALA A 113 -6.02 13.54 19.32
N MET A 114 -7.34 13.56 19.09
CA MET A 114 -8.17 14.76 19.34
C MET A 114 -8.27 15.13 20.81
N ALA A 115 -8.23 14.16 21.72
CA ALA A 115 -8.17 14.41 23.16
C ALA A 115 -6.80 14.99 23.59
N GLU A 116 -5.72 14.45 23.04
CA GLU A 116 -4.34 14.95 23.28
C GLU A 116 -4.16 16.37 22.75
N LEU A 117 -4.68 16.64 21.55
CA LEU A 117 -4.55 17.93 20.87
C LEU A 117 -5.66 18.95 21.20
N LYS A 118 -6.49 18.70 22.22
CA LYS A 118 -7.69 19.51 22.51
C LYS A 118 -7.39 20.99 22.73
N ASP A 119 -6.24 21.31 23.30
CA ASP A 119 -5.85 22.68 23.64
C ASP A 119 -5.13 23.41 22.48
N ARG A 120 -4.79 22.70 21.38
CA ARG A 120 -4.27 23.34 20.16
C ARG A 120 -5.40 24.01 19.39
N ASP A 121 -5.10 25.09 18.67
CA ASP A 121 -6.09 25.75 17.81
C ASP A 121 -6.60 24.77 16.73
N ILE A 122 -7.85 24.94 16.29
CA ILE A 122 -8.43 24.09 15.23
C ILE A 122 -7.70 24.27 13.88
N THR A 123 -7.04 25.42 13.68
CA THR A 123 -6.22 25.73 12.50
C THR A 123 -4.77 25.28 12.63
N ASP A 124 -4.37 24.69 13.78
CA ASP A 124 -3.06 24.03 13.88
C ASP A 124 -2.92 22.99 12.77
N ARG A 125 -1.77 22.97 12.10
CA ARG A 125 -1.56 22.14 10.91
C ARG A 125 -1.74 20.63 11.19
N THR A 126 -1.32 20.14 12.37
CA THR A 126 -1.53 18.75 12.77
C THR A 126 -3.01 18.45 13.00
N VAL A 127 -3.71 19.32 13.72
CA VAL A 127 -5.16 19.20 13.97
C VAL A 127 -5.92 19.21 12.64
N THR A 128 -5.62 20.16 11.75
CA THR A 128 -6.25 20.25 10.43
C THR A 128 -6.02 18.99 9.62
N LYS A 129 -4.77 18.49 9.54
CA LYS A 129 -4.42 17.27 8.82
C LYS A 129 -5.23 16.06 9.29
N LEU A 130 -5.38 15.88 10.61
CA LEU A 130 -6.16 14.78 11.19
C LEU A 130 -7.67 14.96 10.97
N MET A 131 -8.17 16.20 11.02
CA MET A 131 -9.59 16.51 10.79
C MET A 131 -9.99 16.43 9.31
N ASP A 132 -9.06 16.63 8.37
CA ASP A 132 -9.34 16.51 6.94
C ASP A 132 -9.68 15.06 6.57
N ASP A 133 -8.93 14.09 7.12
CA ASP A 133 -9.16 12.67 6.90
C ASP A 133 -9.06 11.88 8.21
N PRO A 134 -10.11 11.89 9.05
CA PRO A 134 -10.10 11.25 10.37
C PRO A 134 -10.06 9.73 10.32
N ILE A 135 -10.43 9.15 9.18
CA ILE A 135 -10.40 7.71 8.92
C ILE A 135 -10.46 7.46 7.41
N ASP A 136 -9.49 6.74 6.90
CA ASP A 136 -9.41 6.29 5.51
C ASP A 136 -9.22 4.78 5.42
N ASP A 137 -9.12 4.24 4.21
CA ASP A 137 -8.91 2.80 3.99
C ASP A 137 -7.44 2.40 4.02
N GLY A 138 -6.54 3.35 3.79
CA GLY A 138 -5.12 3.09 3.55
C GLY A 138 -4.37 2.62 4.78
N GLY A 139 -3.19 2.05 4.57
CA GLY A 139 -2.30 1.60 5.65
C GLY A 139 -0.90 1.26 5.17
N GLN A 140 -0.10 0.82 6.11
CA GLN A 140 1.28 0.39 5.92
C GLN A 140 1.51 -0.98 6.60
N TRP A 141 2.65 -1.63 6.31
CA TRP A 141 2.96 -2.96 6.85
C TRP A 141 2.86 -3.03 8.38
N SER A 142 3.49 -2.10 9.10
CA SER A 142 3.46 -2.12 10.58
C SER A 142 2.04 -1.99 11.16
N MET A 143 1.13 -1.31 10.46
CA MET A 143 -0.28 -1.20 10.85
C MET A 143 -1.00 -2.54 10.64
N PHE A 144 -0.69 -3.27 9.55
CA PHE A 144 -1.20 -4.61 9.29
C PHE A 144 -0.74 -5.59 10.37
N VAL A 145 0.56 -5.60 10.68
CA VAL A 145 1.13 -6.46 11.73
C VAL A 145 0.44 -6.20 13.08
N ALA A 146 0.27 -4.93 13.48
CA ALA A 146 -0.38 -4.58 14.74
C ALA A 146 -1.81 -5.13 14.86
N LEU A 147 -2.56 -5.19 13.76
CA LEU A 147 -3.90 -5.78 13.73
C LEU A 147 -3.87 -7.30 13.84
N VAL A 148 -2.98 -7.96 13.08
CA VAL A 148 -2.86 -9.43 13.11
C VAL A 148 -2.39 -9.91 14.48
N GLU A 149 -1.42 -9.24 15.10
CA GLU A 149 -0.97 -9.56 16.46
C GLU A 149 -2.10 -9.44 17.49
N LYS A 150 -2.92 -8.39 17.38
CA LYS A 150 -3.97 -8.11 18.36
C LYS A 150 -5.21 -8.97 18.17
N TYR A 151 -5.63 -9.18 16.93
CA TYR A 151 -6.91 -9.78 16.59
C TYR A 151 -6.82 -11.14 15.91
N GLY A 152 -5.63 -11.56 15.46
CA GLY A 152 -5.47 -12.77 14.67
C GLY A 152 -5.99 -12.64 13.25
N VAL A 153 -6.26 -13.77 12.61
CA VAL A 153 -6.83 -13.86 11.25
C VAL A 153 -7.89 -14.97 11.20
N VAL A 154 -8.77 -14.87 10.22
CA VAL A 154 -9.78 -15.91 9.97
C VAL A 154 -9.84 -16.26 8.48
N PRO A 155 -10.28 -17.48 8.12
CA PRO A 155 -10.61 -17.81 6.73
C PRO A 155 -11.71 -16.91 6.18
N GLN A 156 -11.70 -16.64 4.87
CA GLN A 156 -12.67 -15.76 4.22
C GLN A 156 -14.13 -16.15 4.50
N TYR A 157 -14.45 -17.44 4.54
CA TYR A 157 -15.83 -17.88 4.80
C TYR A 157 -16.34 -17.52 6.21
N ALA A 158 -15.45 -17.32 7.19
CA ALA A 158 -15.85 -16.97 8.57
C ALA A 158 -16.29 -15.50 8.70
N MET A 159 -15.77 -14.63 7.84
CA MET A 159 -16.23 -13.23 7.67
C MET A 159 -16.07 -12.81 6.21
N PRO A 160 -17.04 -13.13 5.35
CA PRO A 160 -16.93 -12.88 3.91
C PRO A 160 -17.07 -11.40 3.53
N GLU A 161 -16.77 -11.09 2.29
CA GLU A 161 -16.98 -9.76 1.71
C GLU A 161 -18.48 -9.39 1.74
N THR A 162 -18.74 -8.09 1.89
CA THR A 162 -20.06 -7.47 1.84
C THR A 162 -20.09 -6.39 0.75
N ALA A 163 -21.27 -5.94 0.34
CA ALA A 163 -21.38 -4.82 -0.58
C ALA A 163 -20.68 -3.54 -0.07
N SER A 164 -20.63 -3.35 1.25
CA SER A 164 -19.94 -2.21 1.88
C SER A 164 -18.42 -2.38 1.93
N SER A 165 -17.91 -3.60 2.07
CA SER A 165 -16.46 -3.84 2.01
C SER A 165 -15.93 -3.78 0.57
N GLU A 166 -16.74 -4.17 -0.42
CA GLU A 166 -16.40 -4.05 -1.83
C GLU A 166 -16.51 -2.60 -2.38
N ALA A 167 -17.21 -1.69 -1.66
CA ALA A 167 -17.39 -0.28 -2.03
C ALA A 167 -17.41 0.61 -0.80
N THR A 168 -16.24 0.94 -0.27
CA THR A 168 -16.03 1.51 1.08
C THR A 168 -16.35 2.99 1.23
N ALA A 169 -16.51 3.74 0.14
CA ALA A 169 -16.66 5.20 0.16
C ALA A 169 -17.79 5.70 1.09
N MET A 170 -18.98 5.07 1.05
CA MET A 170 -20.11 5.48 1.88
C MET A 170 -19.92 5.10 3.35
N LEU A 171 -19.30 3.96 3.64
CA LEU A 171 -18.94 3.56 5.00
C LEU A 171 -17.97 4.59 5.59
N ASN A 172 -16.90 4.94 4.87
CA ASN A 172 -15.93 5.94 5.30
C ASN A 172 -16.58 7.31 5.55
N LEU A 173 -17.44 7.78 4.65
CA LEU A 173 -18.15 9.06 4.82
C LEU A 173 -18.98 9.10 6.10
N ASN A 174 -19.69 8.00 6.41
CA ASN A 174 -20.51 7.92 7.62
C ASN A 174 -19.63 7.89 8.88
N LEU A 175 -18.55 7.12 8.88
CA LEU A 175 -17.59 7.08 9.99
C LEU A 175 -16.94 8.45 10.21
N GLN A 176 -16.45 9.11 9.15
CA GLN A 176 -15.89 10.45 9.21
C GLN A 176 -16.86 11.46 9.82
N THR A 177 -18.15 11.36 9.47
CA THR A 177 -19.18 12.23 10.02
C THR A 177 -19.33 12.07 11.54
N VAL A 178 -19.38 10.84 12.03
CA VAL A 178 -19.46 10.52 13.47
C VAL A 178 -18.19 11.01 14.18
N LEU A 179 -17.02 10.71 13.63
CA LEU A 179 -15.73 11.04 14.22
C LEU A 179 -15.49 12.56 14.34
N ARG A 180 -15.81 13.35 13.29
CA ARG A 180 -15.69 14.81 13.36
C ARG A 180 -16.61 15.44 14.42
N ARG A 181 -17.84 14.90 14.57
CA ARG A 181 -18.76 15.35 15.63
C ARG A 181 -18.23 14.97 17.02
N ALA A 182 -17.70 13.75 17.17
CA ALA A 182 -17.12 13.33 18.42
C ALA A 182 -15.86 14.14 18.78
N ALA A 183 -14.97 14.40 17.82
CA ALA A 183 -13.81 15.26 18.00
C ALA A 183 -14.20 16.66 18.51
N HIS A 184 -15.27 17.26 17.97
CA HIS A 184 -15.78 18.54 18.46
C HIS A 184 -16.22 18.45 19.93
N ARG A 185 -16.92 17.40 20.35
CA ARG A 185 -17.36 17.18 21.73
C ARG A 185 -16.17 16.94 22.67
N ILE A 186 -15.21 16.09 22.27
CA ILE A 186 -13.97 15.79 23.01
C ILE A 186 -13.17 17.08 23.24
N ARG A 187 -12.96 17.90 22.21
CA ARG A 187 -12.21 19.14 22.30
C ARG A 187 -12.87 20.18 23.22
N ARG A 188 -14.17 20.06 23.48
CA ARG A 188 -14.92 20.87 24.47
C ARG A 188 -14.91 20.27 25.87
N GLY A 189 -14.27 19.11 26.07
CA GLY A 189 -14.19 18.43 27.36
C GLY A 189 -15.47 17.72 27.75
N GLU A 190 -16.32 17.31 26.78
CA GLU A 190 -17.55 16.57 27.08
C GLU A 190 -17.18 15.15 27.53
N GLU A 191 -17.61 14.79 28.74
CA GLU A 191 -17.33 13.50 29.35
C GLU A 191 -18.09 12.37 28.62
N GLY A 192 -17.46 11.23 28.42
CA GLY A 192 -18.05 10.07 27.74
C GLY A 192 -18.16 10.19 26.20
N ALA A 193 -17.70 11.32 25.61
CA ALA A 193 -17.81 11.52 24.16
C ALA A 193 -16.98 10.53 23.34
N HIS A 194 -15.84 10.09 23.86
CA HIS A 194 -14.96 9.10 23.22
C HIS A 194 -15.63 7.72 23.20
N GLU A 195 -16.06 7.23 24.34
CA GLU A 195 -16.70 5.93 24.51
C GLU A 195 -17.99 5.83 23.69
N GLN A 196 -18.81 6.88 23.69
CA GLN A 196 -20.01 6.92 22.89
C GLN A 196 -19.70 6.87 21.39
N ALA A 197 -18.68 7.57 20.94
CA ALA A 197 -18.28 7.56 19.53
C ALA A 197 -17.77 6.19 19.09
N LEU A 198 -16.99 5.48 19.92
CA LEU A 198 -16.57 4.10 19.63
C LEU A 198 -17.75 3.13 19.55
N ALA A 199 -18.75 3.27 20.45
CA ALA A 199 -19.95 2.46 20.38
C ALA A 199 -20.75 2.72 19.09
N ASP A 200 -20.85 3.98 18.66
CA ASP A 200 -21.50 4.37 17.41
C ASP A 200 -20.74 3.83 16.17
N VAL A 201 -19.40 3.93 16.18
CA VAL A 201 -18.52 3.35 15.14
C VAL A 201 -18.71 1.84 15.06
N TYR A 202 -18.65 1.12 16.20
CA TYR A 202 -18.84 -0.33 16.26
C TYR A 202 -20.20 -0.75 15.67
N ARG A 203 -21.26 -0.01 16.00
CA ARG A 203 -22.60 -0.23 15.47
C ARG A 203 -22.65 -0.06 13.94
N ILE A 204 -22.01 0.99 13.41
CA ILE A 204 -21.94 1.25 11.97
C ILE A 204 -21.16 0.12 11.27
N LEU A 205 -20.00 -0.25 11.82
CA LEU A 205 -19.18 -1.33 11.28
C LEU A 205 -19.95 -2.66 11.24
N THR A 206 -20.62 -3.02 12.33
CA THR A 206 -21.44 -4.24 12.41
C THR A 206 -22.57 -4.23 11.37
N ALA A 207 -23.23 -3.10 11.16
CA ALA A 207 -24.31 -2.99 10.19
C ALA A 207 -23.84 -3.13 8.73
N ASN A 208 -22.59 -2.77 8.43
CA ASN A 208 -22.02 -2.78 7.09
C ASN A 208 -21.20 -4.04 6.77
N LEU A 209 -20.45 -4.56 7.75
CA LEU A 209 -19.46 -5.61 7.57
C LEU A 209 -19.85 -6.94 8.27
N GLY A 210 -20.88 -6.93 9.13
CA GLY A 210 -21.24 -8.05 9.97
C GLY A 210 -20.52 -8.07 11.31
N LEU A 211 -20.79 -9.08 12.13
CA LEU A 211 -20.14 -9.30 13.42
C LEU A 211 -18.86 -10.11 13.22
N PRO A 212 -17.70 -9.64 13.72
CA PRO A 212 -16.50 -10.46 13.71
C PRO A 212 -16.72 -11.74 14.53
N PRO A 213 -16.29 -12.92 14.03
CA PRO A 213 -16.43 -14.16 14.78
C PRO A 213 -15.48 -14.19 15.98
N GLU A 214 -15.97 -14.71 17.12
CA GLU A 214 -15.14 -14.98 18.30
C GLU A 214 -14.36 -16.29 18.12
N ASP A 215 -14.98 -17.28 17.48
CA ASP A 215 -14.39 -18.54 17.06
C ASP A 215 -15.02 -19.03 15.75
N PHE A 216 -14.41 -20.02 15.11
CA PHE A 216 -14.92 -20.67 13.91
C PHE A 216 -14.44 -22.12 13.82
N VAL A 217 -15.22 -22.95 13.10
CA VAL A 217 -14.84 -24.35 12.85
C VAL A 217 -13.94 -24.41 11.62
N TRP A 218 -12.70 -24.87 11.78
CA TRP A 218 -11.76 -25.08 10.70
C TRP A 218 -11.82 -26.51 10.18
N GLN A 219 -12.35 -26.67 8.98
CA GLN A 219 -12.35 -27.91 8.22
C GLN A 219 -12.16 -27.62 6.74
N TYR A 220 -11.43 -28.51 6.03
CA TYR A 220 -11.06 -28.27 4.65
C TYR A 220 -10.78 -29.57 3.91
N ARG A 221 -10.70 -29.50 2.58
CA ARG A 221 -10.10 -30.54 1.73
C ARG A 221 -8.76 -30.06 1.24
N ASP A 222 -7.77 -30.94 1.33
CA ASP A 222 -6.44 -30.66 0.83
C ASP A 222 -6.33 -30.87 -0.70
N LYS A 223 -5.11 -30.67 -1.25
CA LYS A 223 -4.85 -30.82 -2.69
C LYS A 223 -5.09 -32.24 -3.22
N ASP A 224 -5.09 -33.24 -2.35
CA ASP A 224 -5.30 -34.65 -2.65
C ASP A 224 -6.77 -35.05 -2.43
N ASP A 225 -7.66 -34.07 -2.16
CA ASP A 225 -9.09 -34.20 -1.87
C ASP A 225 -9.40 -34.94 -0.54
N GLU A 226 -8.40 -35.08 0.35
CA GLU A 226 -8.58 -35.62 1.68
C GLU A 226 -9.27 -34.60 2.60
N PHE A 227 -10.27 -35.08 3.36
CA PHE A 227 -11.01 -34.25 4.29
C PHE A 227 -10.32 -34.14 5.66
N HIS A 228 -10.10 -32.91 6.12
CA HIS A 228 -9.53 -32.59 7.42
C HIS A 228 -10.52 -31.84 8.29
N ARG A 229 -10.67 -32.30 9.55
CA ARG A 229 -11.42 -31.60 10.59
C ARG A 229 -10.45 -31.19 11.69
N ALA A 230 -9.92 -29.96 11.59
CA ALA A 230 -8.90 -29.46 12.50
C ALA A 230 -9.48 -29.01 13.86
N GLY A 231 -10.76 -28.61 13.91
CA GLY A 231 -11.44 -28.22 15.15
C GLY A 231 -11.96 -26.80 15.14
N THR A 232 -12.27 -26.28 16.32
CA THR A 232 -12.69 -24.90 16.54
C THR A 232 -11.48 -24.08 16.97
N PHE A 233 -11.31 -22.90 16.38
CA PHE A 233 -10.21 -21.98 16.65
C PHE A 233 -10.74 -20.58 16.93
N THR A 234 -10.14 -19.89 17.87
CA THR A 234 -10.19 -18.45 17.92
C THR A 234 -9.29 -17.87 16.81
N PRO A 235 -9.52 -16.62 16.35
CA PRO A 235 -8.68 -16.00 15.32
C PRO A 235 -7.19 -15.97 15.67
N GLN A 236 -6.84 -15.76 16.95
CA GLN A 236 -5.46 -15.74 17.43
C GLN A 236 -4.83 -17.14 17.44
N GLU A 237 -5.57 -18.17 17.87
CA GLU A 237 -5.09 -19.56 17.81
C GLU A 237 -4.85 -19.99 16.36
N PHE A 238 -5.75 -19.63 15.45
CA PHE A 238 -5.60 -19.93 14.04
C PHE A 238 -4.37 -19.21 13.45
N ALA A 239 -4.17 -17.92 13.74
CA ALA A 239 -3.00 -17.18 13.33
C ALA A 239 -1.71 -17.85 13.82
N LYS A 240 -1.64 -18.17 15.10
CA LYS A 240 -0.48 -18.82 15.72
C LYS A 240 -0.18 -20.20 15.13
N GLU A 241 -1.22 -20.98 14.82
CA GLU A 241 -1.05 -22.34 14.30
C GLU A 241 -0.74 -22.34 12.80
N TYR A 242 -1.35 -21.49 12.00
CA TYR A 242 -1.33 -21.62 10.54
C TYR A 242 -0.48 -20.58 9.81
N LEU A 243 -0.19 -19.41 10.38
CA LEU A 243 0.68 -18.45 9.70
C LEU A 243 2.14 -18.95 9.62
N PRO A 244 2.83 -18.67 8.51
CA PRO A 244 4.16 -19.23 8.23
C PRO A 244 5.28 -18.62 9.07
N ALA A 245 5.07 -17.43 9.64
CA ALA A 245 6.10 -16.67 10.35
C ALA A 245 5.50 -15.82 11.46
N ASP A 246 6.34 -15.45 12.43
CA ASP A 246 6.05 -14.40 13.39
C ASP A 246 6.25 -13.04 12.70
N LEU A 247 5.15 -12.32 12.48
CA LEU A 247 5.16 -11.04 11.78
C LEU A 247 5.89 -9.94 12.54
N SER A 248 6.06 -10.08 13.87
CA SER A 248 6.79 -9.12 14.68
C SER A 248 8.29 -9.10 14.38
N GLU A 249 8.81 -10.16 13.74
CA GLU A 249 10.21 -10.23 13.31
C GLU A 249 10.48 -9.43 12.02
N TYR A 250 9.43 -9.10 11.24
CA TYR A 250 9.59 -8.35 9.99
C TYR A 250 9.70 -6.85 10.24
N VAL A 251 10.58 -6.22 9.50
CA VAL A 251 10.85 -4.78 9.60
C VAL A 251 10.49 -4.07 8.30
N CYS A 252 10.01 -2.82 8.44
CA CYS A 252 9.83 -1.91 7.32
C CYS A 252 11.16 -1.27 6.96
N VAL A 253 11.56 -1.39 5.72
CA VAL A 253 12.71 -0.69 5.14
C VAL A 253 12.19 0.24 4.05
N VAL A 254 12.54 1.52 4.14
CA VAL A 254 12.09 2.53 3.18
C VAL A 254 13.26 3.14 2.43
N ASN A 255 13.01 3.63 1.23
CA ASN A 255 13.93 4.46 0.49
C ASN A 255 13.38 5.89 0.40
N ASP A 256 13.87 6.74 1.30
CA ASP A 256 13.63 8.18 1.31
C ASP A 256 14.95 8.94 1.12
N PRO A 257 15.30 9.32 -0.10
CA PRO A 257 16.58 9.99 -0.39
C PRO A 257 16.66 11.43 0.14
N ARG A 258 15.59 11.97 0.74
CA ARG A 258 15.61 13.29 1.41
C ARG A 258 16.27 13.23 2.78
N ASN A 259 16.29 12.05 3.39
CA ASN A 259 16.70 11.81 4.76
C ASN A 259 17.94 10.90 4.85
N ALA A 260 18.68 10.97 5.97
CA ALA A 260 19.90 10.18 6.15
C ALA A 260 19.60 8.68 6.19
N TYR A 261 20.38 7.89 5.45
CA TYR A 261 20.31 6.44 5.47
C TYR A 261 20.92 5.84 6.76
N GLY A 262 20.51 4.63 7.10
CA GLY A 262 20.95 3.93 8.32
C GLY A 262 20.38 4.52 9.60
N LYS A 263 19.22 5.19 9.51
CA LYS A 263 18.52 5.78 10.65
C LYS A 263 17.07 5.30 10.70
N LEU A 264 16.51 5.30 11.92
CA LEU A 264 15.12 5.00 12.16
C LEU A 264 14.27 6.28 12.12
N TYR A 265 13.14 6.19 11.47
CA TYR A 265 12.16 7.26 11.34
C TYR A 265 10.76 6.80 11.71
N THR A 266 9.94 7.75 12.06
CA THR A 266 8.48 7.63 12.19
C THR A 266 7.85 8.94 11.73
N VAL A 267 6.58 8.91 11.39
CA VAL A 267 5.79 10.12 11.13
C VAL A 267 4.86 10.37 12.31
N ASP A 268 4.75 11.62 12.71
CA ASP A 268 3.91 12.02 13.84
C ASP A 268 2.43 11.68 13.54
N TYR A 269 1.72 11.14 14.51
CA TYR A 269 0.34 10.65 14.35
C TYR A 269 0.12 9.64 13.21
N LEU A 270 1.14 8.88 12.80
CA LEU A 270 0.99 7.75 11.88
C LEU A 270 0.76 6.46 12.67
N GLY A 271 -0.34 5.78 12.40
CA GLY A 271 -0.68 4.50 13.02
C GLY A 271 -2.17 4.21 13.01
N ASN A 272 -2.54 3.04 13.54
CA ASN A 272 -3.94 2.64 13.76
C ASN A 272 -4.16 2.14 15.19
N VAL A 273 -3.30 1.29 15.73
CA VAL A 273 -3.45 0.70 17.08
C VAL A 273 -2.73 1.57 18.10
N VAL A 274 -3.45 2.10 19.10
CA VAL A 274 -2.87 2.92 20.16
C VAL A 274 -1.80 2.14 20.91
N GLY A 275 -0.62 2.77 21.11
CA GLY A 275 0.54 2.15 21.73
C GLY A 275 1.46 1.39 20.78
N LYS A 276 1.08 1.17 19.51
CA LYS A 276 1.93 0.62 18.46
C LYS A 276 2.42 1.77 17.56
N ARG A 277 3.72 1.95 17.47
CA ARG A 277 4.35 3.00 16.67
C ARG A 277 4.79 2.44 15.33
N VAL A 278 4.45 3.10 14.24
CA VAL A 278 5.02 2.81 12.93
C VAL A 278 6.46 3.31 12.93
N THR A 279 7.41 2.41 12.71
CA THR A 279 8.84 2.76 12.63
C THR A 279 9.44 2.07 11.43
N TYR A 280 10.29 2.76 10.69
CA TYR A 280 10.97 2.22 9.54
C TYR A 280 12.44 2.63 9.47
N LEU A 281 13.25 1.75 8.88
CA LEU A 281 14.65 1.96 8.60
C LEU A 281 14.79 2.61 7.22
N ASN A 282 15.46 3.76 7.13
CA ASN A 282 15.76 4.37 5.84
C ASN A 282 17.08 3.82 5.27
N ALA A 283 17.05 3.31 4.05
CA ALA A 283 18.19 2.70 3.37
C ALA A 283 18.25 3.12 1.88
N PRO A 284 19.43 3.02 1.23
CA PRO A 284 19.53 3.12 -0.22
C PRO A 284 18.66 2.09 -0.93
N VAL A 285 18.20 2.41 -2.14
CA VAL A 285 17.25 1.55 -2.87
C VAL A 285 17.84 0.17 -3.19
N GLU A 286 19.16 0.08 -3.40
CA GLU A 286 19.86 -1.17 -3.63
C GLU A 286 19.71 -2.15 -2.45
N VAL A 287 19.66 -1.65 -1.22
CA VAL A 287 19.43 -2.48 -0.02
C VAL A 287 18.04 -3.08 -0.03
N LEU A 288 17.03 -2.29 -0.44
CA LEU A 288 15.65 -2.79 -0.59
C LEU A 288 15.59 -3.86 -1.69
N ARG A 289 16.19 -3.58 -2.85
CA ARG A 289 16.23 -4.49 -4.00
C ARG A 289 16.88 -5.83 -3.64
N ASP A 290 18.07 -5.78 -3.03
CA ASP A 290 18.81 -6.99 -2.64
C ASP A 290 18.04 -7.81 -1.61
N ALA A 291 17.46 -7.16 -0.59
CA ALA A 291 16.67 -7.84 0.43
C ALA A 291 15.40 -8.49 -0.15
N ALA A 292 14.72 -7.83 -1.09
CA ALA A 292 13.56 -8.40 -1.78
C ALA A 292 13.98 -9.57 -2.69
N ARG A 293 15.05 -9.44 -3.48
CA ARG A 293 15.62 -10.51 -4.31
C ARG A 293 15.96 -11.73 -3.48
N ASP A 294 16.68 -11.55 -2.38
CA ASP A 294 17.14 -12.66 -1.53
C ASP A 294 15.97 -13.33 -0.81
N SER A 295 14.90 -12.61 -0.49
CA SER A 295 13.66 -13.18 0.02
C SER A 295 12.97 -14.06 -1.04
N ILE A 296 12.86 -13.59 -2.29
CA ILE A 296 12.30 -14.38 -3.40
C ILE A 296 13.13 -15.65 -3.67
N ASN A 297 14.47 -15.56 -3.65
CA ASN A 297 15.35 -16.71 -3.80
C ASN A 297 15.10 -17.80 -2.75
N ASP A 298 14.72 -17.39 -1.54
CA ASP A 298 14.42 -18.30 -0.43
C ASP A 298 12.93 -18.69 -0.34
N GLY A 299 12.16 -18.39 -1.38
CA GLY A 299 10.76 -18.79 -1.46
C GLY A 299 9.81 -17.93 -0.62
N GLN A 300 10.21 -16.72 -0.22
CA GLN A 300 9.42 -15.82 0.60
C GLN A 300 8.88 -14.65 -0.24
N PRO A 301 7.54 -14.50 -0.38
CA PRO A 301 6.96 -13.34 -1.01
C PRO A 301 7.18 -12.08 -0.15
N VAL A 302 7.27 -10.91 -0.81
CA VAL A 302 7.61 -9.65 -0.14
C VAL A 302 6.50 -8.64 -0.33
N TRP A 303 5.90 -8.19 0.77
CA TRP A 303 5.00 -7.03 0.77
C TRP A 303 5.81 -5.76 0.45
N PHE A 304 5.27 -4.90 -0.41
CA PHE A 304 5.90 -3.62 -0.74
C PHE A 304 4.86 -2.54 -1.01
N GLY A 305 5.27 -1.29 -0.77
CA GLY A 305 4.51 -0.08 -1.06
C GLY A 305 5.20 0.78 -2.11
N CYS A 306 4.42 1.31 -3.06
CA CYS A 306 4.94 2.05 -4.21
C CYS A 306 3.94 3.11 -4.70
N ASP A 307 4.34 3.89 -5.72
CA ASP A 307 3.49 4.81 -6.45
C ASP A 307 3.07 4.20 -7.79
N THR A 308 1.94 3.49 -7.81
CA THR A 308 1.45 2.81 -9.01
C THR A 308 0.94 3.74 -10.10
N ASP A 309 0.70 5.01 -9.80
CA ASP A 309 0.17 5.99 -10.75
C ASP A 309 1.23 6.47 -11.74
N GLN A 310 2.49 6.08 -11.49
CA GLN A 310 3.65 6.51 -12.29
C GLN A 310 4.05 5.45 -13.31
N GLN A 311 4.18 5.88 -14.60
CA GLN A 311 4.80 5.06 -15.65
C GLN A 311 4.22 3.64 -15.74
N SER A 312 2.90 3.54 -15.82
CA SER A 312 2.15 2.28 -15.84
C SER A 312 1.32 2.13 -17.10
N ASP A 313 1.13 0.89 -17.56
CA ASP A 313 0.14 0.56 -18.59
C ASP A 313 -0.74 -0.61 -18.16
N ASP A 314 -2.03 -0.32 -17.96
CA ASP A 314 -3.03 -1.26 -17.47
C ASP A 314 -3.38 -2.33 -18.52
N GLU A 315 -3.34 -1.99 -19.80
CA GLU A 315 -3.69 -2.92 -20.90
C GLU A 315 -2.67 -4.05 -20.99
N HIS A 316 -1.39 -3.72 -20.82
CA HIS A 316 -0.30 -4.68 -20.88
C HIS A 316 0.10 -5.24 -19.51
N GLY A 317 -0.34 -4.63 -18.40
CA GLY A 317 -0.02 -5.03 -17.03
C GLY A 317 1.46 -4.86 -16.69
N VAL A 318 1.99 -3.67 -16.94
CA VAL A 318 3.43 -3.38 -16.77
C VAL A 318 3.66 -2.04 -16.10
N TRP A 319 4.80 -1.98 -15.38
CA TRP A 319 5.46 -0.76 -14.92
C TRP A 319 6.89 -0.77 -15.44
N ALA A 320 7.32 0.32 -16.10
CA ALA A 320 8.70 0.48 -16.52
C ALA A 320 9.06 1.97 -16.54
N LYS A 321 10.28 2.30 -16.13
CA LYS A 321 10.80 3.67 -16.23
C LYS A 321 10.76 4.12 -17.69
N HIS A 322 10.33 5.34 -17.92
CA HIS A 322 10.17 5.91 -19.26
C HIS A 322 9.18 5.17 -20.18
N LEU A 323 8.22 4.43 -19.60
CA LEU A 323 7.17 3.77 -20.35
C LEU A 323 6.31 4.77 -21.15
N HIS A 324 6.13 5.98 -20.60
CA HIS A 324 5.52 7.12 -21.24
C HIS A 324 6.53 8.28 -21.26
N ASP A 325 7.07 8.59 -22.42
CA ASP A 325 7.98 9.72 -22.60
C ASP A 325 7.21 11.04 -22.81
N TYR A 326 6.63 11.54 -21.73
CA TYR A 326 5.87 12.81 -21.77
C TYR A 326 6.77 14.01 -22.08
N ALA A 327 8.05 13.96 -21.68
CA ALA A 327 9.00 15.04 -21.93
C ALA A 327 9.26 15.22 -23.44
N ALA A 328 9.62 14.15 -24.14
CA ALA A 328 9.78 14.17 -25.58
C ALA A 328 8.44 14.40 -26.30
N PHE A 329 7.36 13.82 -25.80
CA PHE A 329 6.01 13.95 -26.37
C PHE A 329 5.55 15.41 -26.47
N TYR A 330 5.75 16.18 -25.41
CA TYR A 330 5.36 17.60 -25.37
C TYR A 330 6.49 18.57 -25.75
N GLY A 331 7.73 18.09 -25.83
CA GLY A 331 8.91 18.94 -26.06
C GLY A 331 9.22 19.88 -24.89
N VAL A 332 8.98 19.42 -23.65
CA VAL A 332 9.22 20.18 -22.41
C VAL A 332 10.04 19.37 -21.42
N GLU A 333 10.84 20.03 -20.59
CA GLU A 333 11.60 19.37 -19.54
C GLU A 333 10.68 18.98 -18.38
N MET A 334 10.72 17.70 -17.98
CA MET A 334 9.90 17.14 -16.89
C MET A 334 10.70 16.29 -15.90
N ASP A 335 11.98 16.05 -16.17
CA ASP A 335 12.78 15.13 -15.37
C ASP A 335 13.18 15.73 -14.03
N VAL A 336 12.84 15.00 -12.96
CA VAL A 336 13.27 15.27 -11.59
C VAL A 336 13.61 13.97 -10.88
N ASP A 337 14.58 13.99 -9.97
CA ASP A 337 14.94 12.81 -9.19
C ASP A 337 13.89 12.46 -8.12
N LYS A 338 13.98 11.24 -7.55
CA LYS A 338 13.07 10.75 -6.53
C LYS A 338 12.97 11.68 -5.31
N ALA A 339 14.10 12.26 -4.86
CA ALA A 339 14.09 13.20 -3.74
C ALA A 339 13.35 14.49 -4.07
N GLN A 340 13.47 14.97 -5.31
CA GLN A 340 12.75 16.14 -5.80
C GLN A 340 11.26 15.85 -5.93
N ARG A 341 10.85 14.72 -6.52
CA ARG A 341 9.42 14.32 -6.60
C ARG A 341 8.75 14.29 -5.23
N LEU A 342 9.41 13.71 -4.23
CA LEU A 342 8.90 13.72 -2.85
C LEU A 342 8.76 15.12 -2.26
N ARG A 343 9.72 16.05 -2.54
CA ARG A 343 9.65 17.45 -2.08
C ARG A 343 8.58 18.25 -2.79
N LEU A 344 8.34 17.96 -4.06
CA LEU A 344 7.37 18.64 -4.91
C LEU A 344 5.94 18.07 -4.76
N HIS A 345 5.78 17.00 -3.98
CA HIS A 345 4.52 16.25 -3.83
C HIS A 345 4.02 15.62 -5.14
N GLU A 346 4.92 15.22 -6.02
CA GLU A 346 4.63 14.55 -7.29
C GLU A 346 4.56 13.03 -7.15
N SER A 347 5.15 12.47 -6.10
CA SER A 347 5.15 11.04 -5.84
C SER A 347 5.06 10.77 -4.34
N LEU A 348 4.30 9.74 -3.99
CA LEU A 348 4.18 9.20 -2.64
C LEU A 348 3.67 7.75 -2.74
N MET A 349 3.68 7.01 -1.64
CA MET A 349 3.12 5.66 -1.63
C MET A 349 1.60 5.72 -1.84
N THR A 350 1.12 5.20 -2.98
CA THR A 350 -0.32 5.15 -3.32
C THR A 350 -0.90 3.76 -3.18
N HIS A 351 -0.09 2.70 -3.30
CA HIS A 351 -0.57 1.32 -3.39
C HIS A 351 0.40 0.34 -2.73
N ALA A 352 -0.13 -0.81 -2.29
CA ALA A 352 0.67 -1.92 -1.78
C ALA A 352 0.34 -3.22 -2.51
N MET A 353 1.37 -4.01 -2.78
CA MET A 353 1.32 -5.27 -3.52
C MET A 353 2.33 -6.28 -2.96
N VAL A 354 2.46 -7.42 -3.64
CA VAL A 354 3.38 -8.49 -3.23
C VAL A 354 4.30 -8.89 -4.38
N PHE A 355 5.61 -8.87 -4.16
CA PHE A 355 6.54 -9.57 -5.05
C PHE A 355 6.39 -11.07 -4.86
N THR A 356 6.07 -11.78 -5.94
CA THR A 356 5.90 -13.25 -5.98
C THR A 356 6.84 -13.92 -6.96
N GLY A 357 7.80 -13.19 -7.52
CA GLY A 357 8.82 -13.71 -8.39
C GLY A 357 9.73 -12.61 -8.92
N ALA A 358 10.82 -13.02 -9.54
CA ALA A 358 11.77 -12.12 -10.20
C ALA A 358 12.50 -12.83 -11.34
N ASP A 359 12.88 -12.08 -12.37
CA ASP A 359 13.86 -12.51 -13.34
C ASP A 359 15.24 -12.06 -12.86
N ILE A 360 16.05 -13.05 -12.42
CA ILE A 360 17.37 -12.83 -11.83
C ILE A 360 18.41 -13.43 -12.77
N ALA A 361 19.32 -12.59 -13.25
CA ALA A 361 20.39 -12.98 -14.14
C ALA A 361 21.50 -13.77 -13.38
N GLU A 362 22.42 -14.38 -14.13
CA GLU A 362 23.51 -15.19 -13.56
C GLU A 362 24.46 -14.40 -12.63
N ASP A 363 24.59 -13.09 -12.85
CA ASP A 363 25.35 -12.18 -11.99
C ASP A 363 24.57 -11.65 -10.78
N SER A 364 23.37 -12.19 -10.54
CA SER A 364 22.44 -11.81 -9.49
C SER A 364 21.75 -10.46 -9.70
N ALA A 365 21.88 -9.81 -10.86
CA ALA A 365 21.14 -8.63 -11.19
C ALA A 365 19.65 -8.96 -11.46
N VAL A 366 18.75 -8.19 -10.87
CA VAL A 366 17.33 -8.31 -11.17
C VAL A 366 17.03 -7.57 -12.48
N GLN A 367 16.29 -8.20 -13.37
CA GLN A 367 15.84 -7.62 -14.63
C GLN A 367 14.39 -7.14 -14.55
N SER A 368 13.57 -7.95 -13.91
CA SER A 368 12.15 -7.62 -13.70
C SER A 368 11.57 -8.38 -12.50
N TRP A 369 10.46 -7.88 -12.00
CA TRP A 369 9.72 -8.44 -10.87
C TRP A 369 8.35 -8.92 -11.31
N ARG A 370 7.92 -10.07 -10.75
CA ARG A 370 6.55 -10.54 -10.85
C ARG A 370 5.78 -10.07 -9.62
N VAL A 371 4.71 -9.33 -9.87
CA VAL A 371 3.92 -8.65 -8.84
C VAL A 371 2.52 -9.23 -8.80
N GLU A 372 2.07 -9.70 -7.63
CA GLU A 372 0.68 -10.00 -7.36
C GLU A 372 -0.03 -8.70 -6.95
N ASN A 373 -1.00 -8.29 -7.79
CA ASN A 373 -1.84 -7.13 -7.52
C ASN A 373 -3.23 -7.59 -7.04
N SER A 374 -3.96 -6.71 -6.37
CA SER A 374 -5.30 -6.97 -5.83
C SER A 374 -6.44 -6.39 -6.69
N TRP A 375 -6.25 -6.32 -8.01
CA TRP A 375 -7.25 -5.79 -8.95
C TRP A 375 -7.98 -6.88 -9.75
N GLY A 376 -7.95 -8.11 -9.25
CA GLY A 376 -8.61 -9.26 -9.81
C GLY A 376 -7.93 -9.85 -11.07
N PRO A 377 -8.38 -11.05 -11.50
CA PRO A 377 -7.69 -11.83 -12.53
C PRO A 377 -7.96 -11.38 -13.97
N LYS A 378 -8.75 -10.31 -14.18
CA LYS A 378 -9.11 -9.84 -15.53
C LYS A 378 -8.08 -8.89 -16.13
N LYS A 379 -7.19 -8.33 -15.31
CA LYS A 379 -6.12 -7.42 -15.73
C LYS A 379 -4.80 -8.18 -15.85
N ALA A 380 -3.88 -7.67 -16.68
CA ALA A 380 -2.53 -8.21 -16.87
C ALA A 380 -2.51 -9.73 -17.15
N ASP A 381 -1.48 -10.46 -16.69
CA ASP A 381 -1.43 -11.94 -16.74
C ASP A 381 -2.20 -12.55 -15.57
N LYS A 382 -3.53 -12.64 -15.67
CA LYS A 382 -4.43 -13.18 -14.62
C LYS A 382 -4.27 -12.47 -13.27
N GLY A 383 -4.02 -11.16 -13.30
CA GLY A 383 -3.83 -10.32 -12.13
C GLY A 383 -2.38 -10.18 -11.66
N PHE A 384 -1.45 -10.89 -12.29
CA PHE A 384 -0.02 -10.70 -12.05
C PHE A 384 0.56 -9.73 -13.07
N TRP A 385 1.35 -8.79 -12.57
CA TRP A 385 1.95 -7.71 -13.36
C TRP A 385 3.45 -7.88 -13.44
N THR A 386 4.07 -7.23 -14.43
CA THR A 386 5.52 -7.19 -14.58
C THR A 386 6.02 -5.78 -14.27
N MET A 387 6.99 -5.68 -13.38
CA MET A 387 7.66 -4.43 -13.04
C MET A 387 9.12 -4.51 -13.49
N ALA A 388 9.59 -3.55 -14.28
CA ALA A 388 11.01 -3.41 -14.61
C ALA A 388 11.83 -3.01 -13.38
N ASP A 389 13.09 -3.45 -13.29
CA ASP A 389 13.91 -3.15 -12.10
C ASP A 389 14.26 -1.67 -11.98
N ASP A 390 14.39 -0.96 -13.09
CA ASP A 390 14.60 0.50 -13.09
C ASP A 390 13.39 1.29 -12.58
N TRP A 391 12.16 0.75 -12.71
CA TRP A 391 10.97 1.32 -12.10
C TRP A 391 10.96 1.10 -10.59
N PHE A 392 11.45 -0.04 -10.11
CA PHE A 392 11.61 -0.31 -8.69
C PHE A 392 12.40 0.81 -8.00
N ASP A 393 13.51 1.23 -8.61
CA ASP A 393 14.38 2.27 -8.05
C ASP A 393 13.67 3.60 -7.84
N GLU A 394 12.81 3.95 -8.78
CA GLU A 394 12.16 5.25 -8.80
C GLU A 394 10.89 5.33 -7.93
N PHE A 395 10.11 4.24 -7.87
CA PHE A 395 8.74 4.31 -7.37
C PHE A 395 8.40 3.33 -6.24
N VAL A 396 9.28 2.39 -5.89
CA VAL A 396 9.12 1.59 -4.67
C VAL A 396 9.64 2.38 -3.48
N PHE A 397 8.81 2.53 -2.46
CA PHE A 397 9.13 3.30 -1.26
C PHE A 397 9.37 2.44 -0.03
N GLU A 398 8.67 1.34 0.13
CA GLU A 398 8.70 0.51 1.33
C GLU A 398 8.69 -0.97 0.96
N ILE A 399 9.46 -1.77 1.70
CA ILE A 399 9.36 -3.23 1.70
C ILE A 399 9.29 -3.75 3.13
N ALA A 400 8.67 -4.91 3.31
CA ALA A 400 8.66 -5.65 4.58
C ALA A 400 9.50 -6.91 4.45
N VAL A 401 10.58 -7.00 5.20
CA VAL A 401 11.53 -8.14 5.13
C VAL A 401 12.01 -8.55 6.52
N HIS A 402 12.45 -9.81 6.64
CA HIS A 402 13.14 -10.26 7.83
C HIS A 402 14.52 -9.58 7.95
N PRO A 403 14.96 -9.12 9.14
CA PRO A 403 16.23 -8.38 9.34
C PRO A 403 17.47 -9.11 8.81
N SER A 404 17.47 -10.45 8.78
CA SER A 404 18.59 -11.25 8.27
C SER A 404 18.88 -11.02 6.78
N ARG A 405 17.96 -10.39 6.04
CA ARG A 405 18.14 -10.02 4.63
C ARG A 405 18.89 -8.70 4.46
N LEU A 406 19.12 -7.98 5.54
CA LEU A 406 19.80 -6.69 5.51
C LEU A 406 21.29 -6.86 5.78
N PRO A 407 22.16 -6.02 5.20
CA PRO A 407 23.56 -5.93 5.59
C PRO A 407 23.73 -5.62 7.09
N GLU A 408 24.79 -6.12 7.72
CA GLU A 408 25.04 -6.00 9.17
C GLU A 408 24.89 -4.58 9.73
N GLN A 409 25.34 -3.58 8.98
CA GLN A 409 25.22 -2.17 9.39
C GLN A 409 23.76 -1.71 9.54
N TYR A 410 22.84 -2.23 8.74
CA TYR A 410 21.41 -1.91 8.81
C TYR A 410 20.71 -2.75 9.87
N GLN A 411 21.14 -4.00 10.09
CA GLN A 411 20.69 -4.80 11.22
C GLN A 411 21.07 -4.12 12.55
N ALA A 412 22.29 -3.59 12.64
CA ALA A 412 22.74 -2.82 13.83
C ALA A 412 21.93 -1.53 14.02
N ALA A 413 21.56 -0.85 12.93
CA ALA A 413 20.74 0.36 12.98
C ALA A 413 19.33 0.11 13.54
N LEU A 414 18.77 -1.07 13.34
CA LEU A 414 17.46 -1.47 13.92
C LEU A 414 17.47 -1.54 15.44
N GLN A 415 18.63 -1.72 16.06
CA GLN A 415 18.79 -1.76 17.52
C GLN A 415 18.91 -0.35 18.15
N SER A 416 18.84 0.71 17.33
CA SER A 416 18.95 2.08 17.82
C SER A 416 17.70 2.50 18.60
N GLU A 417 17.89 3.07 19.78
CA GLU A 417 16.80 3.70 20.54
C GLU A 417 16.38 5.06 19.95
N SER A 418 17.20 5.64 19.07
CA SER A 418 16.96 6.95 18.46
C SER A 418 16.10 6.82 17.22
N VAL A 419 14.87 7.30 17.30
CA VAL A 419 13.92 7.38 16.18
C VAL A 419 13.62 8.84 15.89
N THR A 420 13.88 9.29 14.65
CA THR A 420 13.56 10.65 14.22
C THR A 420 12.08 10.73 13.84
N THR A 421 11.36 11.68 14.44
CA THR A 421 9.95 11.93 14.13
C THR A 421 9.85 12.98 13.01
N LEU A 422 9.25 12.59 11.90
CA LEU A 422 8.87 13.48 10.80
C LEU A 422 7.49 14.11 11.09
N PRO A 423 7.18 15.27 10.53
CA PRO A 423 5.89 15.92 10.79
C PRO A 423 4.72 15.10 10.22
N ALA A 424 3.53 15.23 10.81
CA ALA A 424 2.31 14.49 10.44
C ALA A 424 1.91 14.58 8.94
N TRP A 425 2.41 15.56 8.24
CA TRP A 425 2.18 15.79 6.79
C TRP A 425 3.36 15.38 5.90
N ASP A 426 4.34 14.68 6.45
CA ASP A 426 5.47 14.18 5.64
C ASP A 426 4.97 13.15 4.62
N PRO A 427 5.44 13.18 3.35
CA PRO A 427 5.07 12.19 2.33
C PRO A 427 5.29 10.74 2.74
N MET A 428 6.27 10.46 3.62
CA MET A 428 6.49 9.10 4.15
C MET A 428 5.38 8.61 5.08
N GLY A 429 4.48 9.49 5.51
CA GLY A 429 3.25 9.14 6.21
C GLY A 429 2.08 8.78 5.28
N ALA A 430 2.30 8.73 3.97
CA ALA A 430 1.27 8.33 3.02
C ALA A 430 0.84 6.87 3.25
N LEU A 431 -0.45 6.61 3.09
CA LEU A 431 -1.05 5.30 3.27
C LEU A 431 -1.38 4.71 1.91
N ALA A 432 -0.96 3.46 1.67
CA ALA A 432 -1.35 2.68 0.50
C ALA A 432 -2.86 2.42 0.52
N ARG A 433 -3.59 2.78 -0.55
CA ARG A 433 -5.06 2.71 -0.61
C ARG A 433 -5.63 2.46 -2.01
#